data_2eb1a5eb05dcfd78c358f92b768647e3
#
_entry.id   2eb1a5eb05dcfd78c358f92b768647e3
#
_cell.length_a   1.000
_cell.length_b   1.000
_cell.length_c   1.000
_cell.angle_alpha   90.00
_cell.angle_beta   90.00
_cell.angle_gamma   90.00
#
_symmetry.space_group_name_H-M   'P 1'
#
loop_
_entity.id
_entity.type
_entity.pdbx_description
1 polymer ?
#
loop_
_entity_poly.entity_id
_entity_poly.type
_entity_poly.pdbx_seq_one_letter_code
_entity_poly.pdbx_strand_id
1 'polypeptide(L)'
;MNNQFSQKVSDIIVYSKEEANRLKSSYIGPEHLLLGMLRDGEGKAIEILSKLKTNLTDIKKQIEAILKEHADDMLLPDADVPLSNGAAKILKLCILEARVMKSQVADTEHVLLAILKDKDNLAATVLEANHVNYQQVFEQLSLQPDISAGMGFTEDDDDEEEEKEDEAKEEESDEAEEKSEDEESDDEDED
;
A
#
# COMPACT_ATOMS: atom_id res chain seq x y z
N MET A 1 -10.69 7.52 17.45
CA MET A 1 -9.60 7.27 16.48
C MET A 1 -10.26 6.77 15.22
N ASN A 2 -10.16 7.50 14.11
CA ASN A 2 -10.71 7.03 12.84
C ASN A 2 -9.87 5.82 12.39
N ASN A 3 -10.43 4.64 12.53
CA ASN A 3 -9.81 3.41 12.08
C ASN A 3 -9.90 3.42 10.54
N GLN A 4 -8.80 3.75 9.86
CA GLN A 4 -8.76 3.84 8.40
C GLN A 4 -8.82 2.46 7.73
N PHE A 5 -8.53 1.40 8.49
CA PHE A 5 -8.54 0.02 8.04
C PHE A 5 -9.69 -0.75 8.68
N SER A 6 -10.26 -1.69 7.93
CA SER A 6 -11.18 -2.68 8.49
C SER A 6 -10.46 -3.62 9.46
N GLN A 7 -11.23 -4.34 10.28
CA GLN A 7 -10.68 -5.39 11.14
C GLN A 7 -9.96 -6.46 10.31
N LYS A 8 -10.51 -6.83 9.16
CA LYS A 8 -9.88 -7.81 8.27
C LYS A 8 -8.51 -7.37 7.77
N VAL A 9 -8.34 -6.11 7.39
CA VAL A 9 -7.01 -5.59 7.00
C VAL A 9 -6.05 -5.62 8.19
N SER A 10 -6.52 -5.31 9.39
CA SER A 10 -5.70 -5.43 10.60
C SER A 10 -5.25 -6.86 10.85
N ASP A 11 -6.14 -7.83 10.67
CA ASP A 11 -5.84 -9.26 10.80
C ASP A 11 -4.86 -9.73 9.72
N ILE A 12 -5.02 -9.27 8.47
CA ILE A 12 -4.09 -9.54 7.37
C ILE A 12 -2.68 -9.04 7.70
N ILE A 13 -2.54 -7.86 8.29
CA ILE A 13 -1.22 -7.34 8.71
C ILE A 13 -0.57 -8.25 9.75
N VAL A 14 -1.35 -8.76 10.70
CA VAL A 14 -0.86 -9.74 11.69
C VAL A 14 -0.42 -11.04 11.00
N TYR A 15 -1.26 -11.59 10.13
CA TYR A 15 -0.91 -12.80 9.37
C TYR A 15 0.31 -12.59 8.46
N SER A 16 0.46 -11.40 7.88
CA SER A 16 1.64 -11.05 7.07
C SER A 16 2.94 -11.13 7.87
N LYS A 17 2.92 -10.68 9.12
CA LYS A 17 4.07 -10.80 10.04
C LYS A 17 4.38 -12.27 10.35
N GLU A 18 3.36 -13.07 10.60
CA GLU A 18 3.53 -14.51 10.85
C GLU A 18 4.07 -15.24 9.61
N GLU A 19 3.59 -14.89 8.41
CA GLU A 19 4.09 -15.44 7.15
C GLU A 19 5.55 -15.03 6.89
N ALA A 20 5.93 -13.78 7.17
CA ALA A 20 7.30 -13.31 7.06
C ALA A 20 8.22 -14.10 7.99
N ASN A 21 7.83 -14.29 9.25
CA ASN A 21 8.58 -15.11 10.20
C ASN A 21 8.68 -16.58 9.75
N ARG A 22 7.57 -17.17 9.29
CA ARG A 22 7.53 -18.55 8.79
C ARG A 22 8.49 -18.77 7.61
N LEU A 23 8.61 -17.77 6.73
CA LEU A 23 9.46 -17.80 5.55
C LEU A 23 10.86 -17.25 5.80
N LYS A 24 11.20 -16.89 7.05
CA LYS A 24 12.48 -16.32 7.45
C LYS A 24 12.85 -15.07 6.65
N SER A 25 11.88 -14.23 6.40
CA SER A 25 12.07 -12.93 5.74
C SER A 25 12.45 -11.86 6.77
N SER A 26 13.47 -11.07 6.48
CA SER A 26 13.96 -10.01 7.37
C SER A 26 13.05 -8.76 7.40
N TYR A 27 11.97 -8.75 6.61
CA TYR A 27 10.98 -7.66 6.53
C TYR A 27 9.60 -8.19 6.10
N ILE A 28 8.55 -7.40 6.35
CA ILE A 28 7.21 -7.65 5.83
C ILE A 28 7.05 -6.86 4.52
N GLY A 29 7.01 -7.55 3.38
CA GLY A 29 6.82 -6.94 2.06
C GLY A 29 5.37 -7.05 1.55
N PRO A 30 5.07 -6.48 0.36
CA PRO A 30 3.78 -6.63 -0.31
C PRO A 30 3.37 -8.08 -0.54
N GLU A 31 4.34 -8.95 -0.82
CA GLU A 31 4.16 -10.40 -0.99
C GLU A 31 3.64 -11.06 0.30
N HIS A 32 4.08 -10.60 1.46
CA HIS A 32 3.58 -11.09 2.75
C HIS A 32 2.17 -10.58 3.04
N LEU A 33 1.82 -9.35 2.60
CA LEU A 33 0.43 -8.86 2.66
C LEU A 33 -0.50 -9.74 1.84
N LEU A 34 -0.09 -10.14 0.64
CA LEU A 34 -0.85 -11.06 -0.19
C LEU A 34 -0.94 -12.45 0.44
N LEU A 35 0.14 -12.98 1.00
CA LEU A 35 0.12 -14.26 1.72
C LEU A 35 -0.80 -14.21 2.96
N GLY A 36 -0.78 -13.11 3.71
CA GLY A 36 -1.69 -12.89 4.84
C GLY A 36 -3.16 -12.90 4.41
N MET A 37 -3.47 -12.25 3.28
CA MET A 37 -4.79 -12.24 2.67
C MET A 37 -5.22 -13.65 2.22
N LEU A 38 -4.34 -14.39 1.56
CA LEU A 38 -4.61 -15.77 1.13
C LEU A 38 -4.78 -16.72 2.32
N ARG A 39 -4.10 -16.45 3.43
CA ARG A 39 -4.22 -17.22 4.67
C ARG A 39 -5.54 -16.97 5.39
N ASP A 40 -6.00 -15.71 5.45
CA ASP A 40 -7.31 -15.36 5.99
C ASP A 40 -8.41 -16.06 5.18
N GLY A 41 -8.26 -16.10 3.87
CA GLY A 41 -9.12 -16.85 2.96
C GLY A 41 -10.53 -16.28 2.82
N GLU A 42 -10.79 -15.09 3.33
CA GLU A 42 -12.09 -14.43 3.34
C GLU A 42 -11.99 -12.98 2.83
N GLY A 43 -13.15 -12.35 2.62
CA GLY A 43 -13.28 -10.96 2.20
C GLY A 43 -13.41 -10.77 0.70
N LYS A 44 -13.75 -9.54 0.30
CA LYS A 44 -14.05 -9.21 -1.10
C LYS A 44 -12.89 -9.49 -2.05
N ALA A 45 -11.64 -9.31 -1.61
CA ALA A 45 -10.48 -9.64 -2.42
C ALA A 45 -10.45 -11.12 -2.82
N ILE A 46 -10.67 -12.01 -1.87
CA ILE A 46 -10.70 -13.47 -2.13
C ILE A 46 -11.89 -13.86 -3.01
N GLU A 47 -13.06 -13.25 -2.80
CA GLU A 47 -14.22 -13.45 -3.64
C GLU A 47 -13.96 -13.06 -5.09
N ILE A 48 -13.27 -11.91 -5.32
CA ILE A 48 -12.93 -11.43 -6.66
C ILE A 48 -11.93 -12.37 -7.32
N LEU A 49 -10.86 -12.75 -6.62
CA LEU A 49 -9.87 -13.71 -7.13
C LEU A 49 -10.54 -15.05 -7.50
N SER A 50 -11.50 -15.50 -6.72
CA SER A 50 -12.30 -16.70 -7.00
C SER A 50 -13.22 -16.53 -8.23
N LYS A 51 -13.85 -15.35 -8.39
CA LYS A 51 -14.65 -15.01 -9.58
C LYS A 51 -13.81 -14.96 -10.86
N LEU A 52 -12.58 -14.48 -10.75
CA LEU A 52 -11.60 -14.50 -11.84
C LEU A 52 -11.02 -15.90 -12.11
N LYS A 53 -11.50 -16.92 -11.38
CA LYS A 53 -11.07 -18.33 -11.48
C LYS A 53 -9.56 -18.50 -11.25
N THR A 54 -8.99 -17.65 -10.42
CA THR A 54 -7.57 -17.67 -10.09
C THR A 54 -7.27 -18.83 -9.13
N ASN A 55 -6.19 -19.55 -9.39
CA ASN A 55 -5.74 -20.61 -8.48
C ASN A 55 -4.94 -20.02 -7.32
N LEU A 56 -5.60 -19.78 -6.20
CA LEU A 56 -4.99 -19.19 -4.99
C LEU A 56 -3.84 -20.01 -4.43
N THR A 57 -3.93 -21.34 -4.56
CA THR A 57 -2.87 -22.26 -4.10
C THR A 57 -1.60 -22.12 -4.94
N ASP A 58 -1.74 -21.91 -6.24
CA ASP A 58 -0.59 -21.74 -7.13
C ASP A 58 0.08 -20.37 -6.90
N ILE A 59 -0.70 -19.32 -6.70
CA ILE A 59 -0.16 -18.00 -6.30
C ILE A 59 0.67 -18.14 -5.03
N LYS A 60 0.09 -18.75 -3.99
CA LYS A 60 0.79 -18.99 -2.73
C LYS A 60 2.10 -19.72 -2.92
N LYS A 61 2.09 -20.83 -3.67
CA LYS A 61 3.30 -21.64 -3.95
C LYS A 61 4.37 -20.86 -4.71
N GLN A 62 3.98 -20.05 -5.71
CA GLN A 62 4.91 -19.23 -6.49
C GLN A 62 5.61 -18.20 -5.61
N ILE A 63 4.85 -17.48 -4.76
CA ILE A 63 5.43 -16.51 -3.82
C ILE A 63 6.36 -17.20 -2.83
N GLU A 64 5.91 -18.30 -2.21
CA GLU A 64 6.71 -19.05 -1.24
C GLU A 64 8.01 -19.61 -1.85
N ALA A 65 7.97 -20.07 -3.10
CA ALA A 65 9.16 -20.56 -3.78
C ALA A 65 10.22 -19.47 -3.95
N ILE A 66 9.80 -18.28 -4.40
CA ILE A 66 10.71 -17.13 -4.58
C ILE A 66 11.26 -16.64 -3.23
N LEU A 67 10.41 -16.54 -2.22
CA LEU A 67 10.83 -16.06 -0.89
C LEU A 67 11.80 -17.02 -0.19
N LYS A 68 11.65 -18.33 -0.41
CA LYS A 68 12.58 -19.33 0.15
C LYS A 68 14.00 -19.22 -0.40
N GLU A 69 14.17 -18.74 -1.63
CA GLU A 69 15.48 -18.49 -2.22
C GLU A 69 16.21 -17.32 -1.54
N HIS A 70 15.47 -16.43 -0.86
CA HIS A 70 15.98 -15.24 -0.19
C HIS A 70 15.84 -15.32 1.34
N ALA A 71 15.57 -16.50 1.88
CA ALA A 71 15.38 -16.69 3.31
C ALA A 71 16.66 -16.39 4.10
N ASP A 72 16.51 -15.69 5.22
CA ASP A 72 17.59 -15.43 6.17
C ASP A 72 17.61 -16.51 7.24
N ASP A 73 18.54 -17.45 7.14
CA ASP A 73 18.68 -18.54 8.08
C ASP A 73 19.15 -18.11 9.49
N MET A 74 19.62 -16.89 9.63
CA MET A 74 20.03 -16.29 10.89
C MET A 74 18.86 -15.65 11.65
N LEU A 75 17.70 -15.50 11.01
CA LEU A 75 16.52 -14.92 11.63
C LEU A 75 15.98 -15.85 12.73
N LEU A 76 15.86 -15.31 13.94
CA LEU A 76 15.29 -16.05 15.07
C LEU A 76 13.77 -16.23 14.88
N PRO A 77 13.19 -17.35 15.36
CA PRO A 77 11.74 -17.49 15.43
C PRO A 77 11.11 -16.34 16.19
N ASP A 78 9.95 -15.90 15.76
CA ASP A 78 9.18 -14.78 16.35
C ASP A 78 9.94 -13.44 16.42
N ALA A 79 10.90 -13.23 15.52
CA ALA A 79 11.58 -11.96 15.37
C ALA A 79 10.57 -10.82 15.09
N ASP A 80 10.86 -9.64 15.61
CA ASP A 80 10.07 -8.45 15.31
C ASP A 80 10.52 -7.87 13.96
N VAL A 81 10.01 -8.45 12.86
CA VAL A 81 10.35 -8.04 11.52
C VAL A 81 9.67 -6.72 11.15
N PRO A 82 10.42 -5.75 10.63
CA PRO A 82 9.87 -4.45 10.26
C PRO A 82 9.04 -4.50 8.98
N LEU A 83 8.13 -3.56 8.87
CA LEU A 83 7.41 -3.32 7.62
C LEU A 83 8.34 -2.68 6.59
N SER A 84 8.41 -3.25 5.39
CA SER A 84 9.21 -2.69 4.30
C SER A 84 8.60 -1.37 3.79
N ASN A 85 9.42 -0.54 3.14
CA ASN A 85 8.93 0.66 2.46
C ASN A 85 7.87 0.34 1.41
N GLY A 86 8.01 -0.79 0.70
CA GLY A 86 7.03 -1.26 -0.28
C GLY A 86 5.69 -1.59 0.37
N ALA A 87 5.67 -2.37 1.45
CA ALA A 87 4.44 -2.67 2.16
C ALA A 87 3.80 -1.42 2.80
N ALA A 88 4.60 -0.52 3.37
CA ALA A 88 4.10 0.76 3.89
C ALA A 88 3.46 1.61 2.78
N LYS A 89 4.04 1.61 1.57
CA LYS A 89 3.48 2.28 0.38
C LYS A 89 2.14 1.65 -0.01
N ILE A 90 2.04 0.32 -0.05
CA ILE A 90 0.79 -0.40 -0.35
C ILE A 90 -0.31 -0.01 0.64
N LEU A 91 -0.04 0.01 1.94
CA LEU A 91 -1.03 0.39 2.94
C LEU A 91 -1.50 1.85 2.79
N LYS A 92 -0.62 2.77 2.39
CA LYS A 92 -1.03 4.15 2.06
C LYS A 92 -1.88 4.20 0.79
N LEU A 93 -1.51 3.47 -0.26
CA LEU A 93 -2.28 3.36 -1.49
C LEU A 93 -3.65 2.74 -1.24
N CYS A 94 -3.75 1.73 -0.37
CA CYS A 94 -5.00 1.09 0.02
C CYS A 94 -6.03 2.11 0.56
N ILE A 95 -5.59 3.06 1.39
CA ILE A 95 -6.45 4.15 1.89
C ILE A 95 -6.89 5.07 0.74
N LEU A 96 -6.00 5.35 -0.22
CA LEU A 96 -6.35 6.17 -1.38
C LEU A 96 -7.34 5.44 -2.30
N GLU A 97 -7.17 4.14 -2.55
CA GLU A 97 -8.13 3.34 -3.32
C GLU A 97 -9.52 3.32 -2.65
N ALA A 98 -9.57 3.16 -1.33
CA ALA A 98 -10.82 3.23 -0.59
C ALA A 98 -11.53 4.58 -0.79
N ARG A 99 -10.79 5.70 -0.77
CA ARG A 99 -11.36 7.04 -1.03
C ARG A 99 -11.85 7.17 -2.48
N VAL A 100 -11.10 6.69 -3.46
CA VAL A 100 -11.52 6.70 -4.88
C VAL A 100 -12.84 5.93 -5.05
N MET A 101 -12.99 4.82 -4.32
CA MET A 101 -14.21 4.01 -4.32
C MET A 101 -15.30 4.51 -3.37
N LYS A 102 -15.12 5.70 -2.76
CA LYS A 102 -16.03 6.30 -1.79
C LYS A 102 -16.32 5.40 -0.57
N SER A 103 -15.41 4.50 -0.24
CA SER A 103 -15.48 3.68 0.97
C SER A 103 -14.96 4.47 2.18
N GLN A 104 -15.65 4.36 3.30
CA GLN A 104 -15.26 5.01 4.56
C GLN A 104 -14.04 4.34 5.21
N VAL A 105 -13.83 3.06 4.91
CA VAL A 105 -12.79 2.23 5.50
C VAL A 105 -12.07 1.47 4.40
N ALA A 106 -10.75 1.37 4.48
CA ALA A 106 -9.96 0.53 3.59
C ALA A 106 -10.11 -0.94 3.99
N ASP A 107 -10.57 -1.77 3.06
CA ASP A 107 -10.79 -3.21 3.24
C ASP A 107 -9.94 -4.04 2.28
N THR A 108 -10.10 -5.34 2.29
CA THR A 108 -9.27 -6.33 1.58
C THR A 108 -9.14 -6.07 0.09
N GLU A 109 -10.24 -5.70 -0.58
CA GLU A 109 -10.25 -5.33 -2.00
C GLU A 109 -9.37 -4.12 -2.32
N HIS A 110 -9.32 -3.15 -1.42
CA HIS A 110 -8.47 -1.97 -1.59
C HIS A 110 -6.98 -2.32 -1.41
N VAL A 111 -6.66 -3.30 -0.55
CA VAL A 111 -5.28 -3.84 -0.44
C VAL A 111 -4.88 -4.53 -1.74
N LEU A 112 -5.77 -5.35 -2.32
CA LEU A 112 -5.52 -6.03 -3.59
C LEU A 112 -5.32 -5.03 -4.73
N LEU A 113 -6.17 -4.00 -4.84
CA LEU A 113 -6.01 -2.93 -5.82
C LEU A 113 -4.69 -2.17 -5.64
N ALA A 114 -4.32 -1.85 -4.40
CA ALA A 114 -3.08 -1.16 -4.09
C ALA A 114 -1.84 -1.98 -4.50
N ILE A 115 -1.85 -3.29 -4.25
CA ILE A 115 -0.79 -4.21 -4.70
C ILE A 115 -0.65 -4.18 -6.22
N LEU A 116 -1.76 -4.29 -6.95
CA LEU A 116 -1.78 -4.31 -8.42
C LEU A 116 -1.46 -2.95 -9.05
N LYS A 117 -1.70 -1.86 -8.33
CA LYS A 117 -1.38 -0.50 -8.79
C LYS A 117 0.12 -0.22 -8.73
N ASP A 118 0.80 -0.71 -7.71
CA ASP A 118 2.25 -0.61 -7.57
C ASP A 118 2.93 -1.80 -8.25
N LYS A 119 3.27 -1.64 -9.53
CA LYS A 119 3.81 -2.74 -10.36
C LYS A 119 5.22 -3.20 -9.98
N ASP A 120 5.91 -2.42 -9.17
CA ASP A 120 7.29 -2.69 -8.77
C ASP A 120 7.40 -3.61 -7.54
N ASN A 121 6.47 -4.56 -7.40
CA ASN A 121 6.49 -5.52 -6.29
C ASN A 121 6.24 -6.97 -6.76
N LEU A 122 6.77 -7.91 -6.00
CA LEU A 122 6.67 -9.34 -6.28
C LEU A 122 5.22 -9.83 -6.33
N ALA A 123 4.37 -9.36 -5.42
CA ALA A 123 2.97 -9.79 -5.36
C ALA A 123 2.21 -9.41 -6.63
N ALA A 124 2.41 -8.19 -7.15
CA ALA A 124 1.83 -7.75 -8.42
C ALA A 124 2.33 -8.61 -9.59
N THR A 125 3.63 -8.88 -9.64
CA THR A 125 4.24 -9.73 -10.69
C THR A 125 3.62 -11.12 -10.70
N VAL A 126 3.44 -11.75 -9.55
CA VAL A 126 2.83 -13.09 -9.45
C VAL A 126 1.35 -13.05 -9.81
N LEU A 127 0.61 -12.03 -9.38
CA LEU A 127 -0.81 -11.87 -9.74
C LEU A 127 -0.99 -11.67 -11.25
N GLU A 128 -0.18 -10.81 -11.88
CA GLU A 128 -0.22 -10.58 -13.33
C GLU A 128 0.15 -11.85 -14.12
N ALA A 129 1.14 -12.63 -13.67
CA ALA A 129 1.48 -13.93 -14.27
C ALA A 129 0.32 -14.94 -14.18
N ASN A 130 -0.55 -14.81 -13.20
CA ASN A 130 -1.78 -15.59 -13.05
C ASN A 130 -3.02 -14.89 -13.65
N HIS A 131 -2.81 -13.95 -14.58
CA HIS A 131 -3.85 -13.24 -15.32
C HIS A 131 -4.78 -12.38 -14.44
N VAL A 132 -4.28 -11.88 -13.32
CA VAL A 132 -5.00 -10.93 -12.45
C VAL A 132 -4.34 -9.57 -12.59
N ASN A 133 -5.07 -8.56 -13.06
CA ASN A 133 -4.60 -7.20 -13.18
C ASN A 133 -5.56 -6.20 -12.50
N TYR A 134 -5.08 -4.97 -12.32
CA TYR A 134 -5.83 -3.92 -11.66
C TYR A 134 -7.21 -3.68 -12.30
N GLN A 135 -7.27 -3.60 -13.63
CA GLN A 135 -8.50 -3.29 -14.35
C GLN A 135 -9.58 -4.34 -14.13
N GLN A 136 -9.21 -5.63 -14.19
CA GLN A 136 -10.16 -6.74 -13.95
C GLN A 136 -10.71 -6.72 -12.53
N VAL A 137 -9.87 -6.47 -11.53
CA VAL A 137 -10.30 -6.38 -10.12
C VAL A 137 -11.21 -5.18 -9.92
N PHE A 138 -10.85 -4.02 -10.47
CA PHE A 138 -11.66 -2.81 -10.39
C PHE A 138 -13.04 -2.96 -11.07
N GLU A 139 -13.09 -3.60 -12.23
CA GLU A 139 -14.35 -3.91 -12.95
C GLU A 139 -15.24 -4.83 -12.11
N GLN A 140 -14.66 -5.88 -11.50
CA GLN A 140 -15.44 -6.79 -10.65
C GLN A 140 -16.03 -6.08 -9.43
N LEU A 141 -15.33 -5.11 -8.86
CA LEU A 141 -15.84 -4.28 -7.77
C LEU A 141 -16.94 -3.33 -8.23
N SER A 142 -16.77 -2.71 -9.39
CA SER A 142 -17.76 -1.78 -9.96
C SER A 142 -19.07 -2.47 -10.36
N LEU A 143 -19.02 -3.76 -10.65
CA LEU A 143 -20.22 -4.58 -10.98
C LEU A 143 -21.00 -5.07 -9.74
N GLN A 144 -20.43 -4.90 -8.53
CA GLN A 144 -21.13 -5.24 -7.29
C GLN A 144 -21.84 -3.98 -6.77
N PRO A 145 -23.17 -3.89 -6.81
CA PRO A 145 -23.87 -2.81 -6.13
C PRO A 145 -23.59 -2.95 -4.63
N ASP A 146 -23.04 -1.89 -4.04
CA ASP A 146 -22.85 -1.80 -2.59
C ASP A 146 -24.23 -1.96 -1.91
N ILE A 147 -24.48 -3.12 -1.33
CA ILE A 147 -25.70 -3.38 -0.53
C ILE A 147 -25.67 -2.55 0.78
N SER A 148 -24.54 -1.92 1.10
CA SER A 148 -24.40 -1.05 2.28
C SER A 148 -24.80 0.42 2.03
N ALA A 149 -25.13 0.81 0.80
CA ALA A 149 -25.62 2.18 0.47
C ALA A 149 -27.16 2.29 0.47
N GLY A 150 -27.85 1.35 1.09
CA GLY A 150 -29.30 1.34 1.16
C GLY A 150 -29.83 1.72 2.52
N MET A 151 -29.84 3.02 2.87
CA MET A 151 -30.90 3.72 3.61
C MET A 151 -30.46 5.17 3.85
N GLY A 152 -31.00 6.06 3.05
CA GLY A 152 -30.83 7.50 3.26
C GLY A 152 -31.01 8.32 1.97
N PHE A 153 -32.07 8.06 1.21
CA PHE A 153 -32.57 9.03 0.24
C PHE A 153 -33.33 10.08 1.03
N THR A 154 -32.76 11.25 1.18
CA THR A 154 -33.53 12.49 1.26
C THR A 154 -33.01 13.36 0.13
N GLU A 155 -33.84 13.40 -0.92
CA GLU A 155 -33.85 14.53 -1.84
C GLU A 155 -34.15 15.77 -1.00
N ASP A 156 -33.30 16.73 -1.04
CA ASP A 156 -33.69 18.12 -0.96
C ASP A 156 -32.74 18.95 -1.84
N ASP A 157 -33.44 19.70 -2.64
CA ASP A 157 -33.07 20.57 -3.74
C ASP A 157 -32.16 21.74 -3.32
N ASP A 158 -31.53 22.25 -4.39
CA ASP A 158 -31.12 23.63 -4.64
C ASP A 158 -30.13 24.30 -3.67
N ASP A 159 -28.99 24.65 -4.18
CA ASP A 159 -28.72 26.03 -4.60
C ASP A 159 -27.36 26.15 -5.31
N GLU A 160 -27.46 26.89 -6.41
CA GLU A 160 -26.38 27.36 -7.28
C GLU A 160 -25.48 28.41 -6.60
N GLU A 161 -24.32 28.62 -7.26
CA GLU A 161 -23.45 29.80 -7.20
C GLU A 161 -22.47 29.88 -6.03
N GLU A 162 -21.23 30.12 -6.20
CA GLU A 162 -20.47 31.05 -7.03
C GLU A 162 -18.99 30.65 -7.10
N GLU A 163 -18.44 30.83 -8.28
CA GLU A 163 -17.01 30.96 -8.55
C GLU A 163 -16.44 32.18 -7.81
N LYS A 164 -15.29 32.02 -7.20
CA LYS A 164 -14.31 33.12 -7.09
C LYS A 164 -12.90 32.57 -7.16
N GLU A 165 -12.31 32.87 -8.30
CA GLU A 165 -10.89 33.06 -8.49
C GLU A 165 -10.37 34.07 -7.45
N ASP A 166 -9.23 33.75 -6.87
CA ASP A 166 -8.29 34.77 -6.46
C ASP A 166 -6.87 34.34 -6.81
N GLU A 167 -6.38 35.05 -7.82
CA GLU A 167 -5.00 35.05 -8.28
C GLU A 167 -4.08 35.73 -7.26
N ALA A 168 -2.88 35.24 -7.25
CA ALA A 168 -1.60 35.95 -7.20
C ALA A 168 -1.28 36.78 -5.93
N LYS A 169 -0.16 36.42 -5.33
CA LYS A 169 0.96 37.34 -5.26
C LYS A 169 2.27 36.60 -4.97
N GLU A 170 3.10 36.60 -5.98
CA GLU A 170 4.56 36.62 -5.86
C GLU A 170 4.95 37.87 -5.09
N GLU A 171 5.87 37.75 -4.17
CA GLU A 171 6.85 38.77 -3.86
C GLU A 171 8.18 38.11 -3.55
N GLU A 172 9.08 38.34 -4.51
CA GLU A 172 10.51 38.32 -4.35
C GLU A 172 10.94 39.29 -3.24
N SER A 173 11.94 38.90 -2.50
CA SER A 173 12.90 39.85 -1.97
C SER A 173 14.24 39.18 -1.84
N ASP A 174 15.03 39.55 -2.76
CA ASP A 174 16.42 39.72 -3.00
C ASP A 174 17.27 40.18 -1.78
N GLU A 175 18.52 39.74 -1.88
CA GLU A 175 19.77 40.39 -1.55
C GLU A 175 20.11 40.74 -0.10
N ALA A 176 21.23 40.18 0.30
CA ALA A 176 22.50 40.86 0.61
C ALA A 176 23.49 39.79 1.11
N GLU A 177 24.51 39.48 0.36
CA GLU A 177 25.91 39.99 0.31
C GLU A 177 26.48 40.48 1.64
N GLU A 178 27.58 39.88 2.04
CA GLU A 178 28.95 40.34 2.18
C GLU A 178 29.78 39.37 3.02
N LYS A 179 30.80 38.74 2.44
CA LYS A 179 32.23 39.11 2.42
C LYS A 179 32.86 39.39 3.79
N SER A 180 33.84 38.53 4.08
CA SER A 180 35.21 38.84 4.57
C SER A 180 35.94 37.50 4.70
N GLU A 181 36.86 37.18 3.84
CA GLU A 181 38.26 37.58 3.71
C GLU A 181 39.11 37.31 4.97
N ASP A 182 40.07 36.43 4.66
CA ASP A 182 41.46 36.40 5.10
C ASP A 182 41.77 36.17 6.59
N GLU A 183 42.57 35.23 6.87
CA GLU A 183 44.02 35.32 6.91
C GLU A 183 44.70 33.96 7.11
N GLU A 184 45.75 33.82 6.35
CA GLU A 184 46.82 32.84 6.45
C GLU A 184 47.57 32.98 7.80
N SER A 185 48.11 31.88 8.27
CA SER A 185 49.48 31.89 8.79
C SER A 185 50.02 30.47 8.86
N ASP A 186 51.00 30.28 8.02
CA ASP A 186 52.17 29.42 8.19
C ASP A 186 52.65 29.38 9.65
N ASP A 187 53.12 28.24 10.05
CA ASP A 187 54.50 28.12 10.51
C ASP A 187 54.87 26.64 10.68
N GLU A 188 55.97 26.37 10.05
CA GLU A 188 56.93 25.28 10.12
C GLU A 188 57.42 25.01 11.55
N ASP A 189 57.91 23.85 11.71
CA ASP A 189 59.23 23.40 12.22
C ASP A 189 59.08 22.17 13.15
N GLU A 190 59.77 21.15 12.65
CA GLU A 190 60.90 20.38 13.14
C GLU A 190 60.88 19.92 14.62
N ASP A 191 60.84 18.63 14.82
CA ASP A 191 61.98 17.75 15.24
C ASP A 191 61.52 16.31 15.38
#